data_c5f0dafc22b3d4ccfb458f523040f98c
#
_entry.id   c5f0dafc22b3d4ccfb458f523040f98c
#
_cell.length_a   1.000
_cell.length_b   1.000
_cell.length_c   1.000
_cell.angle_alpha   90.00
_cell.angle_beta   90.00
_cell.angle_gamma   90.00
#
_symmetry.space_group_name_H-M   'P 1'
#
loop_
_entity.id
_entity.type
_entity.pdbx_description
1 polymer ?
#
loop_
_entity_poly.entity_id
_entity_poly.type
_entity_poly.pdbx_seq_one_letter_code
_entity_poly.pdbx_strand_id
1 'polypeptide(L)'
;MAVGSPVKGTTTDPVTKAMELLPLGPVLIIDTPGIDDEGGLGEQRVKRTKQILNRIDCAVLVVDSVAGKTKADEELLNLFQEKQIPFLVAYNKSDLQMPILSGKNDVAVSALQKTGIEELKERIAALGKENQKERMLVRDLVKAEDLVVLVTPIDSSAPKGRLILPQQQTIRDLLEADAIPVVTKENTLKTTLESLAKKPAMVITDSQAFAQVSKDTPLDIPLTSFSILMARYKGFLEGAVQGVAAIETLQDGDKVLICEGCTHHRQCEDIGTVKIPRWLRQHTGKELELVHTSG
;
A
#
# COMPACT_ATOMS: atom_id res chain seq x y z
N MET A 1 -17.82 6.52 -16.74
CA MET A 1 -17.77 5.94 -18.08
C MET A 1 -16.54 6.52 -18.78
N ALA A 2 -15.56 5.69 -19.14
CA ALA A 2 -14.52 6.14 -20.04
C ALA A 2 -15.17 6.39 -21.41
N VAL A 3 -15.10 7.62 -21.91
CA VAL A 3 -15.64 7.98 -23.22
C VAL A 3 -14.63 7.48 -24.25
N GLY A 4 -14.97 6.39 -24.97
CA GLY A 4 -14.19 5.96 -26.11
C GLY A 4 -14.27 7.03 -27.20
N SER A 5 -13.11 7.60 -27.58
CA SER A 5 -13.01 8.52 -28.70
C SER A 5 -12.30 7.83 -29.86
N PRO A 6 -12.72 8.06 -31.11
CA PRO A 6 -11.99 7.58 -32.28
C PRO A 6 -10.67 8.33 -32.52
N VAL A 7 -10.38 9.36 -31.74
CA VAL A 7 -9.17 10.18 -31.88
C VAL A 7 -8.15 9.74 -30.82
N LYS A 8 -6.92 9.42 -31.25
CA LYS A 8 -5.79 9.14 -30.37
C LYS A 8 -5.49 10.35 -29.46
N GLY A 9 -5.16 10.10 -28.19
CA GLY A 9 -4.72 11.16 -27.25
C GLY A 9 -5.84 11.89 -26.52
N THR A 10 -7.03 11.32 -26.38
CA THR A 10 -8.18 11.95 -25.69
C THR A 10 -8.06 11.98 -24.18
N THR A 11 -7.25 11.09 -23.58
CA THR A 11 -7.04 11.02 -22.13
C THR A 11 -5.86 11.91 -21.75
N THR A 12 -6.13 13.05 -21.09
CA THR A 12 -5.08 13.98 -20.62
C THR A 12 -4.63 13.69 -19.19
N ASP A 13 -5.50 13.15 -18.36
CA ASP A 13 -5.23 12.79 -16.97
C ASP A 13 -5.50 11.29 -16.71
N PRO A 14 -4.72 10.65 -15.82
CA PRO A 14 -4.95 9.25 -15.45
C PRO A 14 -6.34 9.05 -14.87
N VAL A 15 -7.10 8.14 -15.44
CA VAL A 15 -8.42 7.77 -14.93
C VAL A 15 -8.29 6.54 -14.05
N THR A 16 -8.71 6.65 -12.80
CA THR A 16 -8.71 5.52 -11.86
C THR A 16 -10.10 4.91 -11.72
N LYS A 17 -10.17 3.57 -11.74
CA LYS A 17 -11.41 2.82 -11.55
C LYS A 17 -11.19 1.66 -10.59
N ALA A 18 -11.89 1.69 -9.46
CA ALA A 18 -11.96 0.55 -8.57
C ALA A 18 -12.95 -0.48 -9.11
N MET A 19 -12.56 -1.75 -9.15
CA MET A 19 -13.42 -2.84 -9.53
C MET A 19 -12.96 -4.16 -8.92
N GLU A 20 -13.79 -5.18 -8.98
CA GLU A 20 -13.43 -6.54 -8.62
C GLU A 20 -12.98 -7.30 -9.87
N LEU A 21 -11.78 -7.88 -9.81
CA LEU A 21 -11.19 -8.69 -10.88
C LEU A 21 -10.98 -10.11 -10.35
N LEU A 22 -11.92 -11.01 -10.65
CA LEU A 22 -11.77 -12.42 -10.28
C LEU A 22 -10.69 -13.10 -11.16
N PRO A 23 -9.83 -13.97 -10.58
CA PRO A 23 -9.81 -14.44 -9.20
C PRO A 23 -8.92 -13.62 -8.24
N LEU A 24 -8.47 -12.41 -8.63
CA LEU A 24 -7.56 -11.57 -7.82
C LEU A 24 -8.28 -10.85 -6.66
N GLY A 25 -9.55 -10.47 -6.86
CA GLY A 25 -10.32 -9.67 -5.91
C GLY A 25 -10.38 -8.17 -6.27
N PRO A 26 -10.49 -7.26 -5.28
CA PRO A 26 -10.59 -5.83 -5.53
C PRO A 26 -9.29 -5.26 -6.09
N VAL A 27 -9.40 -4.54 -7.21
CA VAL A 27 -8.29 -3.88 -7.90
C VAL A 27 -8.61 -2.42 -8.20
N LEU A 28 -7.55 -1.61 -8.31
CA LEU A 28 -7.62 -0.25 -8.82
C LEU A 28 -6.95 -0.22 -10.19
N ILE A 29 -7.74 -0.08 -11.25
CA ILE A 29 -7.22 0.09 -12.60
C ILE A 29 -6.92 1.56 -12.83
N ILE A 30 -5.69 1.85 -13.28
CA ILE A 30 -5.24 3.19 -13.63
C ILE A 30 -5.03 3.20 -15.16
N ASP A 31 -5.92 3.88 -15.87
CA ASP A 31 -5.78 4.12 -17.31
C ASP A 31 -4.82 5.29 -17.52
N THR A 32 -3.77 5.07 -18.32
CA THR A 32 -2.74 6.07 -18.57
C THR A 32 -2.88 6.63 -19.98
N PRO A 33 -2.62 7.94 -20.20
CA PRO A 33 -2.57 8.51 -21.54
C PRO A 33 -1.57 7.79 -22.41
N GLY A 34 -1.86 7.63 -23.72
CA GLY A 34 -0.90 7.08 -24.69
C GLY A 34 0.40 7.90 -24.74
N ILE A 35 1.53 7.22 -24.96
CA ILE A 35 2.88 7.82 -24.94
C ILE A 35 3.31 8.29 -26.33
N ASP A 36 2.51 8.00 -27.35
CA ASP A 36 2.84 8.16 -28.77
C ASP A 36 2.80 9.61 -29.32
N ASP A 37 2.54 10.63 -28.50
CA ASP A 37 2.42 12.00 -28.99
C ASP A 37 3.77 12.71 -29.08
N GLU A 38 4.15 13.13 -30.29
CA GLU A 38 5.27 14.00 -30.57
C GLU A 38 4.95 15.45 -30.12
N GLY A 39 5.82 16.02 -29.26
CA GLY A 39 5.72 17.43 -28.82
C GLY A 39 5.88 17.66 -27.33
N GLY A 40 5.89 18.92 -26.88
CA GLY A 40 6.11 19.30 -25.46
C GLY A 40 5.08 18.77 -24.46
N LEU A 41 3.91 18.30 -24.92
CA LEU A 41 2.96 17.55 -24.12
C LEU A 41 3.43 16.09 -23.84
N GLY A 42 4.26 15.53 -24.73
CA GLY A 42 4.79 14.17 -24.59
C GLY A 42 5.69 14.01 -23.36
N GLU A 43 6.58 14.97 -23.09
CA GLU A 43 7.49 14.94 -21.93
C GLU A 43 6.73 14.96 -20.58
N GLN A 44 5.68 15.75 -20.50
CA GLN A 44 4.83 15.80 -19.29
C GLN A 44 4.05 14.51 -19.09
N ARG A 45 3.57 13.87 -20.16
CA ARG A 45 2.90 12.57 -20.12
C ARG A 45 3.85 11.46 -19.69
N VAL A 46 5.05 11.42 -20.25
CA VAL A 46 6.11 10.48 -19.85
C VAL A 46 6.46 10.65 -18.37
N LYS A 47 6.58 11.88 -17.89
CA LYS A 47 6.85 12.17 -16.46
C LYS A 47 5.71 11.69 -15.57
N ARG A 48 4.45 11.92 -15.96
CA ARG A 48 3.27 11.44 -15.23
C ARG A 48 3.20 9.91 -15.22
N THR A 49 3.42 9.28 -16.37
CA THR A 49 3.48 7.80 -16.45
C THR A 49 4.56 7.24 -15.54
N LYS A 50 5.77 7.82 -15.53
CA LYS A 50 6.84 7.42 -14.60
C LYS A 50 6.45 7.55 -13.12
N GLN A 51 5.67 8.55 -12.75
CA GLN A 51 5.14 8.71 -11.40
C GLN A 51 4.12 7.61 -11.04
N ILE A 52 3.25 7.24 -12.00
CA ILE A 52 2.27 6.17 -11.80
C ILE A 52 2.97 4.82 -11.60
N LEU A 53 4.04 4.55 -12.36
CA LEU A 53 4.82 3.31 -12.26
C LEU A 53 5.39 3.05 -10.85
N ASN A 54 5.57 4.07 -10.04
CA ASN A 54 6.00 3.90 -8.64
C ASN A 54 4.87 3.47 -7.69
N ARG A 55 3.64 3.39 -8.18
CA ARG A 55 2.43 3.17 -7.37
C ARG A 55 1.64 1.94 -7.78
N ILE A 56 2.06 1.23 -8.83
CA ILE A 56 1.36 0.07 -9.36
C ILE A 56 2.04 -1.24 -8.95
N ASP A 57 1.24 -2.28 -8.81
CA ASP A 57 1.70 -3.63 -8.49
C ASP A 57 2.04 -4.43 -9.77
N CYS A 58 1.35 -4.15 -10.88
CA CYS A 58 1.63 -4.74 -12.19
C CYS A 58 1.17 -3.80 -13.31
N ALA A 59 1.70 -3.98 -14.51
CA ALA A 59 1.36 -3.23 -15.70
C ALA A 59 0.79 -4.13 -16.80
N VAL A 60 -0.13 -3.58 -17.62
CA VAL A 60 -0.57 -4.20 -18.86
C VAL A 60 -0.32 -3.23 -20.00
N LEU A 61 0.64 -3.55 -20.88
CA LEU A 61 0.87 -2.82 -22.11
C LEU A 61 -0.09 -3.32 -23.18
N VAL A 62 -0.94 -2.44 -23.71
CA VAL A 62 -1.88 -2.80 -24.78
C VAL A 62 -1.30 -2.37 -26.13
N VAL A 63 -1.05 -3.35 -27.01
CA VAL A 63 -0.48 -3.16 -28.33
C VAL A 63 -1.52 -3.49 -29.39
N ASP A 64 -1.59 -2.71 -30.46
CA ASP A 64 -2.41 -3.04 -31.64
C ASP A 64 -1.73 -4.18 -32.43
N SER A 65 -2.41 -5.32 -32.59
CA SER A 65 -1.84 -6.49 -33.29
C SER A 65 -1.50 -6.23 -34.75
N VAL A 66 -2.16 -5.27 -35.39
CA VAL A 66 -1.93 -4.92 -36.81
C VAL A 66 -0.70 -4.01 -36.94
N ALA A 67 -0.57 -3.05 -36.04
CA ALA A 67 0.55 -2.09 -36.06
C ALA A 67 1.86 -2.68 -35.44
N GLY A 68 1.69 -3.62 -34.52
CA GLY A 68 2.81 -4.16 -33.74
C GLY A 68 3.32 -3.19 -32.67
N LYS A 69 4.42 -3.57 -32.01
CA LYS A 69 5.08 -2.73 -31.00
C LYS A 69 5.74 -1.51 -31.65
N THR A 70 5.54 -0.36 -31.05
CA THR A 70 6.21 0.89 -31.40
C THR A 70 7.51 1.03 -30.61
N LYS A 71 8.36 1.99 -30.98
CA LYS A 71 9.56 2.35 -30.23
C LYS A 71 9.23 2.80 -28.81
N ALA A 72 8.13 3.54 -28.63
CA ALA A 72 7.65 3.97 -27.32
C ALA A 72 7.22 2.79 -26.42
N ASP A 73 6.60 1.75 -27.02
CA ASP A 73 6.27 0.52 -26.30
C ASP A 73 7.52 -0.21 -25.79
N GLU A 74 8.58 -0.27 -26.62
CA GLU A 74 9.85 -0.89 -26.24
C GLU A 74 10.54 -0.11 -25.11
N GLU A 75 10.55 1.20 -25.17
CA GLU A 75 11.08 2.06 -24.09
C GLU A 75 10.32 1.85 -22.78
N LEU A 76 9.00 1.69 -22.86
CA LEU A 76 8.16 1.42 -21.67
C LEU A 76 8.42 0.02 -21.10
N LEU A 77 8.59 -0.99 -21.94
CA LEU A 77 8.94 -2.35 -21.51
C LEU A 77 10.30 -2.39 -20.81
N ASN A 78 11.30 -1.68 -21.34
CA ASN A 78 12.60 -1.54 -20.69
C ASN A 78 12.46 -0.88 -19.32
N LEU A 79 11.62 0.15 -19.18
CA LEU A 79 11.37 0.82 -17.91
C LEU A 79 10.66 -0.09 -16.91
N PHE A 80 9.74 -0.98 -17.35
CA PHE A 80 9.13 -1.98 -16.47
C PHE A 80 10.20 -2.96 -15.94
N GLN A 81 11.13 -3.39 -16.79
CA GLN A 81 12.22 -4.28 -16.40
C GLN A 81 13.17 -3.60 -15.42
N GLU A 82 13.62 -2.38 -15.70
CA GLU A 82 14.50 -1.60 -14.80
C GLU A 82 13.88 -1.40 -13.41
N LYS A 83 12.58 -1.13 -13.38
CA LYS A 83 11.85 -0.94 -12.12
C LYS A 83 11.36 -2.24 -11.48
N GLN A 84 11.63 -3.38 -12.10
CA GLN A 84 11.15 -4.70 -11.64
C GLN A 84 9.62 -4.76 -11.47
N ILE A 85 8.87 -4.04 -12.32
CA ILE A 85 7.42 -4.08 -12.35
C ILE A 85 6.97 -5.29 -13.16
N PRO A 86 6.19 -6.21 -12.58
CA PRO A 86 5.59 -7.31 -13.35
C PRO A 86 4.68 -6.77 -14.43
N PHE A 87 4.73 -7.34 -15.63
CA PHE A 87 3.93 -6.84 -16.74
C PHE A 87 3.44 -7.93 -17.69
N LEU A 88 2.35 -7.63 -18.38
CA LEU A 88 1.86 -8.37 -19.55
C LEU A 88 1.83 -7.44 -20.77
N VAL A 89 1.93 -8.04 -21.96
CA VAL A 89 1.71 -7.39 -23.23
C VAL A 89 0.44 -7.97 -23.86
N ALA A 90 -0.61 -7.18 -23.91
CA ALA A 90 -1.89 -7.58 -24.51
C ALA A 90 -1.98 -7.07 -25.94
N TYR A 91 -1.86 -7.98 -26.90
CA TYR A 91 -2.03 -7.66 -28.31
C TYR A 91 -3.52 -7.65 -28.65
N ASN A 92 -4.08 -6.45 -28.69
CA ASN A 92 -5.48 -6.23 -29.00
C ASN A 92 -5.75 -6.24 -30.52
N LYS A 93 -6.99 -6.45 -30.93
CA LYS A 93 -7.44 -6.63 -32.30
C LYS A 93 -6.90 -7.91 -32.95
N SER A 94 -6.71 -8.96 -32.15
CA SER A 94 -6.28 -10.28 -32.65
C SER A 94 -7.28 -10.92 -33.64
N ASP A 95 -8.50 -10.39 -33.68
CA ASP A 95 -9.53 -10.74 -34.69
C ASP A 95 -9.20 -10.20 -36.10
N LEU A 96 -8.45 -9.13 -36.22
CA LEU A 96 -8.00 -8.57 -37.48
C LEU A 96 -6.69 -9.21 -37.94
N GLN A 97 -5.76 -9.39 -37.03
CA GLN A 97 -4.47 -10.02 -37.30
C GLN A 97 -3.97 -10.76 -36.05
N MET A 98 -3.76 -12.07 -36.19
CA MET A 98 -3.20 -12.86 -35.09
C MET A 98 -1.74 -12.48 -34.85
N PRO A 99 -1.36 -12.04 -33.64
CA PRO A 99 0.01 -11.65 -33.36
C PRO A 99 0.91 -12.88 -33.20
N ILE A 100 2.20 -12.72 -33.47
CA ILE A 100 3.21 -13.71 -33.12
C ILE A 100 3.59 -13.48 -31.66
N LEU A 101 3.16 -14.37 -30.78
CA LEU A 101 3.48 -14.32 -29.35
C LEU A 101 4.90 -14.88 -29.14
N SER A 102 5.87 -14.03 -28.92
CA SER A 102 7.28 -14.41 -28.73
C SER A 102 7.74 -14.39 -27.28
N GLY A 103 7.00 -13.70 -26.41
CA GLY A 103 7.32 -13.54 -25.00
C GLY A 103 6.42 -14.35 -24.08
N LYS A 104 6.95 -14.79 -22.94
CA LYS A 104 6.17 -15.42 -21.87
C LYS A 104 5.01 -14.53 -21.38
N ASN A 105 5.16 -13.23 -21.49
CA ASN A 105 4.21 -12.23 -21.00
C ASN A 105 3.21 -11.77 -22.08
N ASP A 106 3.26 -12.33 -23.27
CA ASP A 106 2.41 -11.93 -24.40
C ASP A 106 1.05 -12.64 -24.35
N VAL A 107 -0.04 -11.91 -24.60
CA VAL A 107 -1.42 -12.43 -24.67
C VAL A 107 -2.12 -11.84 -25.87
N ALA A 108 -2.76 -12.66 -26.69
CA ALA A 108 -3.63 -12.20 -27.78
C ALA A 108 -5.04 -11.96 -27.28
N VAL A 109 -5.59 -10.77 -27.55
CA VAL A 109 -6.96 -10.41 -27.14
C VAL A 109 -7.70 -9.70 -28.26
N SER A 110 -9.02 -9.84 -28.29
CA SER A 110 -9.91 -8.96 -29.03
C SER A 110 -10.95 -8.36 -28.09
N ALA A 111 -10.82 -7.08 -27.81
CA ALA A 111 -11.81 -6.37 -27.01
C ALA A 111 -13.17 -6.31 -27.71
N LEU A 112 -13.19 -6.27 -29.06
CA LEU A 112 -14.42 -6.25 -29.86
C LEU A 112 -15.18 -7.58 -29.78
N GLN A 113 -14.47 -8.68 -29.99
CA GLN A 113 -15.07 -10.03 -29.97
C GLN A 113 -15.06 -10.67 -28.57
N LYS A 114 -14.45 -10.00 -27.58
CA LYS A 114 -14.29 -10.49 -26.20
C LYS A 114 -13.52 -11.81 -26.09
N THR A 115 -12.63 -12.11 -27.05
CA THR A 115 -11.77 -13.29 -27.04
C THR A 115 -10.46 -12.99 -26.31
N GLY A 116 -9.91 -13.98 -25.60
CA GLY A 116 -8.65 -13.84 -24.82
C GLY A 116 -8.75 -13.00 -23.55
N ILE A 117 -9.93 -12.43 -23.25
CA ILE A 117 -10.11 -11.55 -22.10
C ILE A 117 -10.02 -12.31 -20.77
N GLU A 118 -10.60 -13.50 -20.69
CA GLU A 118 -10.53 -14.33 -19.47
C GLU A 118 -9.08 -14.79 -19.21
N GLU A 119 -8.36 -15.21 -20.25
CA GLU A 119 -6.92 -15.54 -20.15
C GLU A 119 -6.10 -14.33 -19.65
N LEU A 120 -6.36 -13.13 -20.19
CA LEU A 120 -5.70 -11.92 -19.71
C LEU A 120 -5.98 -11.66 -18.21
N LYS A 121 -7.21 -11.82 -17.75
CA LYS A 121 -7.58 -11.66 -16.34
C LYS A 121 -6.87 -12.68 -15.45
N GLU A 122 -6.85 -13.95 -15.85
CA GLU A 122 -6.16 -15.02 -15.11
C GLU A 122 -4.65 -14.74 -14.99
N ARG A 123 -4.03 -14.27 -16.09
CA ARG A 123 -2.61 -13.92 -16.09
C ARG A 123 -2.30 -12.69 -15.26
N ILE A 124 -3.16 -11.67 -15.26
CA ILE A 124 -3.04 -10.52 -14.33
C ILE A 124 -3.14 -11.01 -12.89
N ALA A 125 -4.08 -11.91 -12.60
CA ALA A 125 -4.23 -12.46 -11.26
C ALA A 125 -3.02 -13.29 -10.82
N ALA A 126 -2.40 -14.06 -11.73
CA ALA A 126 -1.17 -14.80 -11.46
C ALA A 126 -0.01 -13.85 -11.14
N LEU A 127 0.19 -12.79 -11.94
CA LEU A 127 1.21 -11.76 -11.66
C LEU A 127 0.98 -11.07 -10.32
N GLY A 128 -0.27 -10.74 -10.00
CA GLY A 128 -0.63 -10.14 -8.72
C GLY A 128 -0.32 -11.05 -7.53
N LYS A 129 -0.53 -12.37 -7.68
CA LYS A 129 -0.21 -13.35 -6.63
C LYS A 129 1.30 -13.61 -6.49
N GLU A 130 2.05 -13.69 -7.59
CA GLU A 130 3.51 -13.85 -7.54
C GLU A 130 4.19 -12.67 -6.85
N ASN A 131 3.66 -11.47 -7.02
CA ASN A 131 4.19 -10.26 -6.41
C ASN A 131 3.68 -10.04 -4.96
N GLN A 132 2.56 -10.63 -4.60
CA GLN A 132 2.18 -10.84 -3.22
C GLN A 132 3.01 -12.01 -2.67
N LYS A 133 4.30 -11.78 -2.31
CA LYS A 133 4.82 -12.48 -1.14
C LYS A 133 3.69 -12.35 -0.12
N GLU A 134 3.13 -13.45 0.37
CA GLU A 134 2.08 -13.41 1.40
C GLU A 134 2.60 -12.55 2.55
N ARG A 135 2.34 -11.25 2.44
CA ARG A 135 2.74 -10.30 3.48
C ARG A 135 1.79 -10.54 4.63
N MET A 136 2.26 -11.28 5.59
CA MET A 136 1.50 -11.55 6.80
C MET A 136 1.59 -10.33 7.70
N LEU A 137 0.48 -9.92 8.28
CA LEU A 137 0.45 -8.79 9.19
C LEU A 137 0.95 -9.22 10.58
N VAL A 138 0.36 -10.28 11.14
CA VAL A 138 0.67 -10.82 12.47
C VAL A 138 0.53 -12.35 12.57
N ARG A 139 -0.17 -13.00 11.64
CA ARG A 139 -0.49 -14.43 11.73
C ARG A 139 0.72 -15.37 11.81
N ASP A 140 1.87 -14.97 11.24
CA ASP A 140 3.13 -15.72 11.32
C ASP A 140 3.88 -15.54 12.65
N LEU A 141 3.43 -14.62 13.49
CA LEU A 141 3.99 -14.34 14.83
C LEU A 141 3.24 -15.06 15.94
N VAL A 142 2.14 -15.76 15.62
CA VAL A 142 1.27 -16.45 16.57
C VAL A 142 1.01 -17.88 16.11
N LYS A 143 0.48 -18.68 17.04
CA LYS A 143 0.05 -20.07 16.78
C LYS A 143 -1.47 -20.14 16.95
N ALA A 144 -2.06 -21.21 16.41
CA ALA A 144 -3.46 -21.53 16.69
C ALA A 144 -3.72 -21.56 18.21
N GLU A 145 -4.88 -21.04 18.61
CA GLU A 145 -5.31 -20.93 20.02
C GLU A 145 -4.48 -19.96 20.89
N ASP A 146 -3.54 -19.20 20.34
CA ASP A 146 -2.86 -18.16 21.08
C ASP A 146 -3.82 -17.00 21.37
N LEU A 147 -3.81 -16.52 22.61
CA LEU A 147 -4.51 -15.30 23.00
C LEU A 147 -3.69 -14.08 22.60
N VAL A 148 -4.31 -13.14 21.88
CA VAL A 148 -3.70 -11.87 21.53
C VAL A 148 -4.59 -10.73 21.99
N VAL A 149 -4.06 -9.85 22.84
CA VAL A 149 -4.82 -8.71 23.36
C VAL A 149 -4.62 -7.49 22.47
N LEU A 150 -5.70 -6.97 21.93
CA LEU A 150 -5.75 -5.79 21.08
C LEU A 150 -6.27 -4.61 21.87
N VAL A 151 -5.43 -3.63 22.12
CA VAL A 151 -5.83 -2.41 22.84
C VAL A 151 -6.18 -1.32 21.82
N THR A 152 -7.48 -1.02 21.74
CA THR A 152 -8.04 -0.09 20.74
C THR A 152 -8.63 1.12 21.44
N PRO A 153 -7.91 2.24 21.51
CA PRO A 153 -8.49 3.49 22.01
C PRO A 153 -9.68 3.90 21.14
N ILE A 154 -10.72 4.42 21.80
CA ILE A 154 -11.85 5.01 21.08
C ILE A 154 -11.54 6.48 20.85
N ASP A 155 -11.01 6.79 19.67
CA ASP A 155 -10.74 8.15 19.23
C ASP A 155 -12.06 8.85 18.84
N SER A 156 -12.26 10.05 19.35
CA SER A 156 -13.39 10.92 18.98
C SER A 156 -13.36 11.32 17.49
N SER A 157 -12.19 11.24 16.86
CA SER A 157 -11.97 11.54 15.44
C SER A 157 -12.25 10.35 14.51
N ALA A 158 -12.34 9.13 15.07
CA ALA A 158 -12.70 7.95 14.29
C ALA A 158 -14.18 7.96 13.91
N PRO A 159 -14.57 7.42 12.74
CA PRO A 159 -15.98 7.29 12.39
C PRO A 159 -16.74 6.51 13.45
N LYS A 160 -17.83 7.10 13.97
CA LYS A 160 -18.65 6.46 15.01
C LYS A 160 -19.08 5.04 14.57
N GLY A 161 -18.91 4.08 15.48
CA GLY A 161 -19.33 2.69 15.27
C GLY A 161 -18.40 1.84 14.43
N ARG A 162 -17.16 2.27 14.14
CA ARG A 162 -16.18 1.51 13.36
C ARG A 162 -14.83 1.46 14.05
N LEU A 163 -14.18 0.31 13.97
CA LEU A 163 -12.74 0.20 14.15
C LEU A 163 -12.03 0.72 12.90
N ILE A 164 -10.84 1.29 13.07
CA ILE A 164 -10.01 1.72 11.92
C ILE A 164 -9.45 0.51 11.16
N LEU A 165 -9.09 0.72 9.90
CA LEU A 165 -8.66 -0.36 9.00
C LEU A 165 -7.50 -1.22 9.56
N PRO A 166 -6.42 -0.68 10.15
CA PRO A 166 -5.37 -1.50 10.74
C PRO A 166 -5.85 -2.44 11.83
N GLN A 167 -6.79 -2.01 12.67
CA GLN A 167 -7.38 -2.81 13.74
C GLN A 167 -8.21 -3.95 13.16
N GLN A 168 -9.07 -3.67 12.18
CA GLN A 168 -9.90 -4.68 11.50
C GLN A 168 -9.05 -5.72 10.77
N GLN A 169 -8.00 -5.28 10.06
CA GLN A 169 -7.09 -6.19 9.34
C GLN A 169 -6.32 -7.09 10.32
N THR A 170 -5.86 -6.55 11.45
CA THR A 170 -5.16 -7.34 12.46
C THR A 170 -6.08 -8.40 13.08
N ILE A 171 -7.32 -8.04 13.41
CA ILE A 171 -8.31 -8.99 13.93
C ILE A 171 -8.54 -10.11 12.91
N ARG A 172 -8.73 -9.76 11.64
CA ARG A 172 -8.96 -10.75 10.59
C ARG A 172 -7.76 -11.68 10.40
N ASP A 173 -6.55 -11.14 10.36
CA ASP A 173 -5.33 -11.92 10.18
C ASP A 173 -5.08 -12.89 11.34
N LEU A 174 -5.43 -12.49 12.57
CA LEU A 174 -5.40 -13.38 13.75
C LEU A 174 -6.44 -14.51 13.65
N LEU A 175 -7.66 -14.21 13.21
CA LEU A 175 -8.71 -15.23 13.03
C LEU A 175 -8.35 -16.21 11.91
N GLU A 176 -7.67 -15.76 10.85
CA GLU A 176 -7.16 -16.62 9.78
C GLU A 176 -5.99 -17.53 10.25
N ALA A 177 -5.36 -17.18 11.37
CA ALA A 177 -4.35 -18.02 12.06
C ALA A 177 -4.93 -18.93 13.14
N ASP A 178 -6.26 -19.03 13.28
CA ASP A 178 -6.95 -19.71 14.37
C ASP A 178 -6.53 -19.21 15.78
N ALA A 179 -6.00 -17.97 15.86
CA ALA A 179 -5.70 -17.31 17.12
C ALA A 179 -6.93 -16.61 17.70
N ILE A 180 -6.90 -16.30 18.99
CA ILE A 180 -8.02 -15.75 19.75
C ILE A 180 -7.76 -14.26 20.04
N PRO A 181 -8.30 -13.31 19.25
CA PRO A 181 -8.18 -11.89 19.54
C PRO A 181 -9.11 -11.46 20.69
N VAL A 182 -8.54 -10.85 21.69
CA VAL A 182 -9.27 -10.21 22.80
C VAL A 182 -9.16 -8.71 22.65
N VAL A 183 -10.26 -8.02 22.40
CA VAL A 183 -10.25 -6.57 22.17
C VAL A 183 -10.63 -5.85 23.46
N THR A 184 -9.82 -4.87 23.87
CA THR A 184 -10.03 -4.08 25.08
C THR A 184 -9.64 -2.62 24.84
N LYS A 185 -9.89 -1.75 25.82
CA LYS A 185 -9.42 -0.36 25.82
C LYS A 185 -8.22 -0.20 26.74
N GLU A 186 -7.48 0.90 26.55
CA GLU A 186 -6.33 1.25 27.38
C GLU A 186 -6.64 1.24 28.89
N ASN A 187 -7.81 1.75 29.28
CA ASN A 187 -8.21 1.85 30.68
C ASN A 187 -8.64 0.51 31.31
N THR A 188 -8.93 -0.49 30.50
CA THR A 188 -9.40 -1.80 30.95
C THR A 188 -8.38 -2.91 30.67
N LEU A 189 -7.20 -2.58 30.14
CA LEU A 189 -6.16 -3.55 29.81
C LEU A 189 -5.75 -4.39 31.03
N LYS A 190 -5.44 -3.74 32.15
CA LYS A 190 -5.00 -4.43 33.37
C LYS A 190 -6.04 -5.47 33.84
N THR A 191 -7.29 -5.06 33.93
CA THR A 191 -8.40 -5.96 34.29
C THR A 191 -8.57 -7.09 33.27
N THR A 192 -8.41 -6.78 31.99
CA THR A 192 -8.45 -7.80 30.93
C THR A 192 -7.36 -8.84 31.14
N LEU A 193 -6.09 -8.41 31.32
CA LEU A 193 -4.97 -9.33 31.53
C LEU A 193 -5.15 -10.19 32.79
N GLU A 194 -5.66 -9.62 33.88
CA GLU A 194 -5.95 -10.35 35.13
C GLU A 194 -7.11 -11.36 34.98
N SER A 195 -8.03 -11.13 34.06
CA SER A 195 -9.20 -11.99 33.80
C SER A 195 -8.90 -13.16 32.86
N LEU A 196 -7.76 -13.17 32.17
CA LEU A 196 -7.41 -14.24 31.24
C LEU A 196 -6.88 -15.45 31.99
N ALA A 197 -7.44 -16.62 31.69
CA ALA A 197 -6.94 -17.89 32.24
C ALA A 197 -5.59 -18.34 31.67
N LYS A 198 -5.23 -17.85 30.49
CA LYS A 198 -3.98 -18.13 29.78
C LYS A 198 -3.26 -16.83 29.50
N LYS A 199 -1.94 -16.81 29.71
CA LYS A 199 -1.10 -15.68 29.36
C LYS A 199 -1.19 -15.40 27.86
N PRO A 200 -1.43 -14.13 27.43
CA PRO A 200 -1.44 -13.80 26.00
C PRO A 200 -0.05 -13.91 25.37
N ALA A 201 -0.03 -14.33 24.11
CA ALA A 201 1.19 -14.41 23.30
C ALA A 201 1.78 -13.04 23.00
N MET A 202 0.91 -12.02 22.86
CA MET A 202 1.32 -10.61 22.70
C MET A 202 0.18 -9.65 23.02
N VAL A 203 0.56 -8.38 23.23
CA VAL A 203 -0.33 -7.22 23.26
C VAL A 203 -0.03 -6.33 22.06
N ILE A 204 -1.09 -5.89 21.36
CA ILE A 204 -1.00 -5.00 20.21
C ILE A 204 -1.80 -3.73 20.52
N THR A 205 -1.21 -2.56 20.40
CA THR A 205 -1.87 -1.30 20.77
C THR A 205 -1.79 -0.25 19.66
N ASP A 206 -2.57 0.80 19.81
CA ASP A 206 -2.39 2.01 19.01
C ASP A 206 -1.16 2.79 19.51
N SER A 207 -0.43 3.43 18.58
CA SER A 207 0.76 4.21 18.92
C SER A 207 0.48 5.35 19.92
N GLN A 208 -0.73 5.90 19.89
CA GLN A 208 -1.12 6.98 20.81
C GLN A 208 -1.27 6.51 22.28
N ALA A 209 -1.66 5.24 22.48
CA ALA A 209 -1.82 4.64 23.80
C ALA A 209 -0.55 3.89 24.27
N PHE A 210 0.49 3.81 23.44
CA PHE A 210 1.65 2.96 23.70
C PHE A 210 2.32 3.23 25.06
N ALA A 211 2.48 4.49 25.43
CA ALA A 211 3.11 4.86 26.70
C ALA A 211 2.33 4.41 27.95
N GLN A 212 1.00 4.38 27.88
CA GLN A 212 0.16 3.87 28.96
C GLN A 212 0.15 2.33 28.95
N VAL A 213 -0.09 1.74 27.78
CA VAL A 213 -0.19 0.28 27.62
C VAL A 213 1.13 -0.40 28.01
N SER A 214 2.29 0.20 27.71
CA SER A 214 3.59 -0.36 28.10
C SER A 214 3.81 -0.41 29.62
N LYS A 215 3.17 0.48 30.39
CA LYS A 215 3.22 0.45 31.87
C LYS A 215 2.35 -0.66 32.45
N ASP A 216 1.22 -0.95 31.80
CA ASP A 216 0.24 -1.91 32.27
C ASP A 216 0.50 -3.33 31.73
N THR A 217 1.38 -3.48 30.72
CA THR A 217 1.75 -4.77 30.15
C THR A 217 2.97 -5.35 30.88
N PRO A 218 2.89 -6.57 31.43
CA PRO A 218 4.03 -7.26 32.03
C PRO A 218 5.20 -7.39 31.03
N LEU A 219 6.45 -7.25 31.52
CA LEU A 219 7.66 -7.27 30.69
C LEU A 219 7.88 -8.59 29.93
N ASP A 220 7.30 -9.65 30.42
CA ASP A 220 7.39 -11.00 29.82
C ASP A 220 6.30 -11.25 28.75
N ILE A 221 5.49 -10.24 28.43
CA ILE A 221 4.53 -10.29 27.33
C ILE A 221 5.02 -9.35 26.22
N PRO A 222 5.27 -9.86 25.00
CA PRO A 222 5.63 -9.05 23.85
C PRO A 222 4.59 -7.95 23.58
N LEU A 223 5.06 -6.72 23.39
CA LEU A 223 4.23 -5.55 23.09
C LEU A 223 4.63 -4.96 21.74
N THR A 224 3.66 -4.70 20.87
CA THR A 224 3.85 -4.01 19.60
C THR A 224 2.69 -3.04 19.32
N SER A 225 2.74 -2.35 18.17
CA SER A 225 1.64 -1.47 17.76
C SER A 225 1.11 -1.83 16.37
N PHE A 226 -0.14 -1.46 16.10
CA PHE A 226 -0.74 -1.58 14.76
C PHE A 226 0.12 -0.91 13.69
N SER A 227 0.73 0.24 14.01
CA SER A 227 1.60 0.97 13.07
C SER A 227 2.87 0.20 12.73
N ILE A 228 3.50 -0.46 13.71
CA ILE A 228 4.69 -1.30 13.50
C ILE A 228 4.33 -2.52 12.64
N LEU A 229 3.21 -3.19 12.95
CA LEU A 229 2.72 -4.31 12.14
C LEU A 229 2.39 -3.88 10.70
N MET A 230 1.77 -2.72 10.52
CA MET A 230 1.48 -2.17 9.18
C MET A 230 2.75 -1.78 8.43
N ALA A 231 3.77 -1.23 9.10
CA ALA A 231 5.07 -0.96 8.49
C ALA A 231 5.76 -2.25 8.02
N ARG A 232 5.69 -3.32 8.83
CA ARG A 232 6.14 -4.66 8.48
C ARG A 232 5.39 -5.21 7.27
N TYR A 233 4.07 -5.18 7.31
CA TYR A 233 3.18 -5.63 6.24
C TYR A 233 3.47 -4.91 4.92
N LYS A 234 3.72 -3.62 4.97
CA LYS A 234 4.07 -2.81 3.79
C LYS A 234 5.52 -2.95 3.34
N GLY A 235 6.37 -3.62 4.13
CA GLY A 235 7.76 -3.93 3.78
C GLY A 235 8.76 -2.80 4.00
N PHE A 236 8.43 -1.76 4.76
CA PHE A 236 9.36 -0.67 5.07
C PHE A 236 9.82 -0.61 6.54
N LEU A 237 9.43 -1.59 7.39
CA LEU A 237 9.79 -1.59 8.81
C LEU A 237 11.30 -1.56 9.02
N GLU A 238 12.06 -2.37 8.28
CA GLU A 238 13.51 -2.44 8.42
C GLU A 238 14.17 -1.09 8.11
N GLY A 239 13.77 -0.44 7.00
CA GLY A 239 14.23 0.89 6.66
C GLY A 239 13.84 1.94 7.71
N ALA A 240 12.64 1.84 8.30
CA ALA A 240 12.20 2.73 9.37
C ALA A 240 13.03 2.53 10.65
N VAL A 241 13.34 1.28 11.03
CA VAL A 241 14.18 0.98 12.19
C VAL A 241 15.61 1.50 12.00
N GLN A 242 16.19 1.32 10.80
CA GLN A 242 17.51 1.89 10.48
C GLN A 242 17.47 3.42 10.48
N GLY A 243 16.37 4.02 9.96
CA GLY A 243 16.20 5.48 9.91
C GLY A 243 16.05 6.12 11.30
N VAL A 244 15.44 5.42 12.27
CA VAL A 244 15.31 5.93 13.66
C VAL A 244 16.66 6.24 14.29
N ALA A 245 17.70 5.47 13.97
CA ALA A 245 19.05 5.74 14.49
C ALA A 245 19.59 7.14 14.09
N ALA A 246 19.12 7.70 12.97
CA ALA A 246 19.49 9.05 12.55
C ALA A 246 18.97 10.15 13.49
N ILE A 247 17.88 9.88 14.23
CA ILE A 247 17.32 10.86 15.20
C ILE A 247 18.33 11.16 16.31
N GLU A 248 19.10 10.15 16.73
CA GLU A 248 20.12 10.28 17.79
C GLU A 248 21.33 11.15 17.33
N THR A 249 21.49 11.34 16.03
CA THR A 249 22.61 12.12 15.46
C THR A 249 22.24 13.57 15.17
N LEU A 250 20.98 13.98 15.34
CA LEU A 250 20.50 15.33 15.06
C LEU A 250 21.19 16.38 15.93
N GLN A 251 21.50 17.53 15.32
CA GLN A 251 22.13 18.68 15.96
C GLN A 251 21.20 19.90 15.89
N ASP A 252 21.51 20.93 16.70
CA ASP A 252 20.77 22.19 16.64
C ASP A 252 20.89 22.83 15.26
N GLY A 253 19.77 23.24 14.70
CA GLY A 253 19.67 23.83 13.37
C GLY A 253 19.47 22.81 12.23
N ASP A 254 19.49 21.51 12.50
CA ASP A 254 19.24 20.50 11.48
C ASP A 254 17.81 20.60 10.91
N LYS A 255 17.69 20.36 9.59
CA LYS A 255 16.42 20.37 8.87
C LYS A 255 15.81 18.99 8.86
N VAL A 256 14.59 18.87 9.40
CA VAL A 256 13.82 17.64 9.38
C VAL A 256 12.57 17.84 8.51
N LEU A 257 12.43 17.04 7.47
CA LEU A 257 11.26 17.03 6.59
C LEU A 257 10.21 16.08 7.14
N ILE A 258 9.02 16.60 7.42
CA ILE A 258 7.84 15.83 7.82
C ILE A 258 6.90 15.74 6.62
N CYS A 259 6.74 14.51 6.07
CA CYS A 259 5.89 14.24 4.91
C CYS A 259 4.57 13.61 5.35
N GLU A 260 3.46 14.25 5.05
CA GLU A 260 2.13 13.69 5.26
C GLU A 260 1.58 13.12 3.95
N GLY A 261 1.23 11.82 3.98
CA GLY A 261 0.63 11.13 2.83
C GLY A 261 -0.91 11.22 2.79
N CYS A 262 -1.55 11.94 3.70
CA CYS A 262 -3.01 12.04 3.78
C CYS A 262 -3.49 13.47 3.49
N THR A 263 -4.71 13.57 2.94
CA THR A 263 -5.38 14.83 2.60
C THR A 263 -6.45 15.23 3.62
N HIS A 264 -6.41 14.66 4.83
CA HIS A 264 -7.39 14.97 5.87
C HIS A 264 -7.25 16.41 6.37
N HIS A 265 -8.38 17.01 6.76
CA HIS A 265 -8.34 18.30 7.43
C HIS A 265 -7.52 18.19 8.72
N ARG A 266 -6.53 19.07 8.87
CA ARG A 266 -5.68 19.18 10.05
C ARG A 266 -6.53 19.52 11.27
N GLN A 267 -6.40 18.71 12.32
CA GLN A 267 -7.06 18.94 13.60
C GLN A 267 -6.08 19.56 14.61
N CYS A 268 -6.59 20.10 15.71
CA CYS A 268 -5.77 20.77 16.75
C CYS A 268 -4.66 19.88 17.36
N GLU A 269 -4.80 18.54 17.25
CA GLU A 269 -3.85 17.53 17.78
C GLU A 269 -3.28 16.66 16.64
N ASP A 270 -3.04 17.25 15.49
CA ASP A 270 -2.50 16.57 14.32
C ASP A 270 -1.15 15.92 14.59
N ILE A 271 -0.96 14.71 14.03
CA ILE A 271 0.27 13.92 14.28
C ILE A 271 1.48 14.58 13.61
N GLY A 272 1.36 14.98 12.35
CA GLY A 272 2.48 15.50 11.56
C GLY A 272 2.91 16.89 12.00
N THR A 273 1.96 17.81 12.22
CA THR A 273 2.25 19.22 12.48
C THR A 273 2.39 19.57 13.96
N VAL A 274 1.87 18.72 14.87
CA VAL A 274 1.86 19.02 16.31
C VAL A 274 2.63 17.96 17.11
N LYS A 275 2.24 16.68 16.98
CA LYS A 275 2.77 15.63 17.87
C LYS A 275 4.21 15.23 17.53
N ILE A 276 4.53 14.98 16.26
CA ILE A 276 5.90 14.61 15.84
C ILE A 276 6.90 15.74 16.15
N PRO A 277 6.64 17.01 15.83
CA PRO A 277 7.48 18.13 16.24
C PRO A 277 7.79 18.16 17.72
N ARG A 278 6.75 18.01 18.54
CA ARG A 278 6.87 18.00 19.99
C ARG A 278 7.72 16.83 20.48
N TRP A 279 7.46 15.62 19.98
CA TRP A 279 8.18 14.42 20.37
C TRP A 279 9.65 14.46 19.95
N LEU A 280 9.96 14.95 18.76
CA LEU A 280 11.34 15.10 18.29
C LEU A 280 12.12 16.05 19.20
N ARG A 281 11.56 17.23 19.50
CA ARG A 281 12.22 18.19 20.41
C ARG A 281 12.37 17.63 21.82
N GLN A 282 11.37 16.96 22.36
CA GLN A 282 11.43 16.33 23.68
C GLN A 282 12.46 15.21 23.76
N HIS A 283 12.59 14.42 22.70
CA HIS A 283 13.51 13.29 22.65
C HIS A 283 14.96 13.75 22.45
N THR A 284 15.18 14.62 21.49
CA THR A 284 16.55 15.08 21.12
C THR A 284 17.07 16.19 22.02
N GLY A 285 16.18 16.99 22.62
CA GLY A 285 16.56 18.22 23.33
C GLY A 285 17.14 19.30 22.42
N LYS A 286 16.94 19.20 21.09
CA LYS A 286 17.53 20.06 20.07
C LYS A 286 16.52 21.03 19.46
N GLU A 287 17.02 22.18 19.05
CA GLU A 287 16.26 23.15 18.24
C GLU A 287 16.38 22.79 16.76
N LEU A 288 15.31 22.18 16.21
CA LEU A 288 15.28 21.67 14.85
C LEU A 288 14.46 22.56 13.93
N GLU A 289 14.92 22.74 12.68
CA GLU A 289 14.15 23.39 11.61
C GLU A 289 13.20 22.36 10.97
N LEU A 290 11.89 22.46 11.26
CA LEU A 290 10.90 21.51 10.78
C LEU A 290 10.22 22.00 9.51
N VAL A 291 10.33 21.23 8.43
CA VAL A 291 9.71 21.50 7.13
C VAL A 291 8.58 20.50 6.92
N HIS A 292 7.40 20.99 6.58
CA HIS A 292 6.23 20.17 6.36
C HIS A 292 5.85 20.13 4.89
N THR A 293 5.50 18.95 4.39
CA THR A 293 4.88 18.76 3.07
C THR A 293 3.68 17.84 3.19
N SER A 294 2.62 18.14 2.45
CA SER A 294 1.43 17.29 2.29
C SER A 294 1.33 16.84 0.84
N GLY A 295 0.91 15.60 0.61
CA GLY A 295 0.68 15.03 -0.72
C GLY A 295 -0.58 15.58 -1.39
#